data_76094583cf37b0befba92c18f60b6ecc
#
_entry.id   76094583cf37b0befba92c18f60b6ecc
#
_cell.length_a   1.000
_cell.length_b   1.000
_cell.length_c   1.000
_cell.angle_alpha   90.00
_cell.angle_beta   90.00
_cell.angle_gamma   90.00
#
_symmetry.space_group_name_H-M   'P 1'
#
loop_
_entity.id
_entity.type
_entity.pdbx_description
1 polymer ?
#
loop_
_entity_poly.entity_id
_entity_poly.type
_entity_poly.pdbx_seq_one_letter_code
_entity_poly.pdbx_strand_id
1 'polypeptide(L)'
;MKKNLHIISRVLPDSIGEELELEPGDALLSINGQPVEDVFDYRYLMNDEFVTLLIRKKNGEEWELEVEKEYEDDLGVEFENSLMDEYRSCSNHCIFCFIDQMPPGMRETLYFKDDDSRLSFLQGNYVTLTNMSDYDLDRIIKFHLSPINVSFQTMNPKLRCKMLHNRFAGDALAKVDRLYKGDVTMNGQIVLCKGINDRDELEYSLEKLSEYAPVLQSVSIVPVGLSRYRKGLYPLESFDKEDARYLISQVERWQKIMVKKYGIHFVHASDEWYILAGYELPEEGRYDGYLQLENGVGMMRLLETEVKERLEQLEGDDREVNATVATGRLAAPYIGKMIKLVQKKFPNVQAEVYAVKNNFFGEKITVSGLITATDLMDQLAQRNLGEKVLIPCNMLRSGEDVFLDDLTVEDVRQALKTEVVVVDEPGADLVNCLIEVPDHKKIRRRQIYEQTGSSDSGQA
;
A
#
# COMPACT_ATOMS: atom_id res chain seq x y z
N MET A 1 -3.50 -34.87 -5.01
CA MET A 1 -3.80 -33.48 -4.59
C MET A 1 -4.22 -33.54 -3.14
N LYS A 2 -3.50 -32.91 -2.19
CA LYS A 2 -4.04 -32.67 -0.86
C LYS A 2 -5.23 -31.74 -1.05
N LYS A 3 -6.42 -32.16 -0.66
CA LYS A 3 -7.57 -31.25 -0.58
C LYS A 3 -7.21 -30.24 0.54
N ASN A 4 -6.93 -29.01 0.19
CA ASN A 4 -6.83 -27.95 1.18
C ASN A 4 -8.25 -27.82 1.78
N LEU A 5 -8.34 -28.02 3.09
CA LEU A 5 -9.59 -27.80 3.81
C LEU A 5 -9.61 -26.31 4.18
N HIS A 6 -10.68 -25.62 3.75
CA HIS A 6 -10.87 -24.20 4.10
C HIS A 6 -11.62 -24.14 5.43
N ILE A 7 -10.88 -24.13 6.52
CA ILE A 7 -11.41 -24.17 7.87
C ILE A 7 -11.93 -22.80 8.26
N ILE A 8 -13.18 -22.76 8.73
CA ILE A 8 -13.80 -21.55 9.27
C ILE A 8 -13.18 -21.25 10.64
N SER A 9 -12.61 -20.09 10.80
CA SER A 9 -12.04 -19.60 12.06
C SER A 9 -13.03 -18.81 12.90
N ARG A 10 -13.98 -18.14 12.23
CA ARG A 10 -15.00 -17.31 12.88
C ARG A 10 -16.26 -17.24 12.04
N VAL A 11 -17.41 -17.13 12.72
CA VAL A 11 -18.71 -16.83 12.13
C VAL A 11 -19.16 -15.49 12.72
N LEU A 12 -19.57 -14.57 11.86
CA LEU A 12 -20.02 -13.24 12.29
C LEU A 12 -21.47 -13.32 12.82
N PRO A 13 -21.80 -12.56 13.88
CA PRO A 13 -23.18 -12.46 14.37
C PRO A 13 -24.12 -11.89 13.28
N ASP A 14 -25.37 -12.33 13.30
CA ASP A 14 -26.42 -11.89 12.37
C ASP A 14 -26.05 -12.13 10.88
N SER A 15 -25.25 -13.18 10.60
CA SER A 15 -24.80 -13.56 9.26
C SER A 15 -25.51 -14.80 8.73
N ILE A 16 -25.45 -15.00 7.41
CA ILE A 16 -25.94 -16.25 6.75
C ILE A 16 -25.25 -17.48 7.35
N GLY A 17 -23.94 -17.38 7.65
CA GLY A 17 -23.21 -18.47 8.29
C GLY A 17 -23.75 -18.85 9.65
N GLU A 18 -24.20 -17.89 10.47
CA GLU A 18 -24.85 -18.15 11.75
C GLU A 18 -26.23 -18.81 11.56
N GLU A 19 -27.04 -18.35 10.62
CA GLU A 19 -28.35 -18.92 10.27
C GLU A 19 -28.22 -20.38 9.80
N LEU A 20 -27.14 -20.72 9.12
CA LEU A 20 -26.82 -22.06 8.66
C LEU A 20 -26.18 -22.95 9.73
N GLU A 21 -26.10 -22.49 10.97
CA GLU A 21 -25.49 -23.21 12.10
C GLU A 21 -24.01 -23.60 11.82
N LEU A 22 -23.28 -22.76 11.06
CA LEU A 22 -21.84 -22.93 10.85
C LEU A 22 -21.08 -22.55 12.14
N GLU A 23 -20.02 -23.29 12.42
CA GLU A 23 -19.19 -23.08 13.61
C GLU A 23 -17.70 -22.99 13.26
N PRO A 24 -16.90 -22.25 14.06
CA PRO A 24 -15.46 -22.29 13.95
C PRO A 24 -14.93 -23.73 14.02
N GLY A 25 -14.13 -24.14 13.03
CA GLY A 25 -13.61 -25.50 12.84
C GLY A 25 -14.38 -26.36 11.84
N ASP A 26 -15.50 -25.90 11.31
CA ASP A 26 -16.13 -26.48 10.12
C ASP A 26 -15.26 -26.16 8.89
N ALA A 27 -15.38 -26.95 7.83
CA ALA A 27 -14.60 -26.78 6.62
C ALA A 27 -15.46 -26.69 5.37
N LEU A 28 -15.29 -25.65 4.57
CA LEU A 28 -15.89 -25.54 3.23
C LEU A 28 -15.14 -26.46 2.27
N LEU A 29 -15.88 -27.33 1.57
CA LEU A 29 -15.35 -28.31 0.61
C LEU A 29 -15.61 -27.92 -0.84
N SER A 30 -16.81 -27.41 -1.14
CA SER A 30 -17.20 -26.96 -2.48
C SER A 30 -18.37 -25.98 -2.44
N ILE A 31 -18.52 -25.23 -3.53
CA ILE A 31 -19.65 -24.35 -3.81
C ILE A 31 -20.22 -24.75 -5.17
N ASN A 32 -21.52 -24.98 -5.26
CA ASN A 32 -22.20 -25.43 -6.48
C ASN A 32 -21.57 -26.70 -7.11
N GLY A 33 -21.07 -27.62 -6.26
CA GLY A 33 -20.35 -28.83 -6.67
C GLY A 33 -18.94 -28.57 -7.26
N GLN A 34 -18.47 -27.33 -7.28
CA GLN A 34 -17.13 -26.96 -7.73
C GLN A 34 -16.17 -26.83 -6.54
N PRO A 35 -14.95 -27.38 -6.62
CA PRO A 35 -13.96 -27.19 -5.56
C PRO A 35 -13.53 -25.73 -5.49
N VAL A 36 -13.27 -25.26 -4.29
CA VAL A 36 -12.68 -23.95 -4.02
C VAL A 36 -11.17 -24.16 -3.89
N GLU A 37 -10.38 -23.49 -4.71
CA GLU A 37 -8.90 -23.56 -4.65
C GLU A 37 -8.33 -22.46 -3.77
N ASP A 38 -8.89 -21.23 -3.90
CA ASP A 38 -8.49 -20.05 -3.14
C ASP A 38 -9.65 -19.04 -3.03
N VAL A 39 -9.36 -17.89 -2.45
CA VAL A 39 -10.33 -16.80 -2.22
C VAL A 39 -10.99 -16.29 -3.50
N PHE A 40 -10.37 -16.43 -4.67
CA PHE A 40 -10.99 -16.00 -5.93
C PHE A 40 -12.11 -16.93 -6.37
N ASP A 41 -11.91 -18.25 -6.24
CA ASP A 41 -12.98 -19.20 -6.50
C ASP A 41 -14.13 -18.99 -5.51
N TYR A 42 -13.79 -18.80 -4.23
CA TYR A 42 -14.80 -18.53 -3.19
C TYR A 42 -15.67 -17.33 -3.59
N ARG A 43 -15.05 -16.18 -3.85
CA ARG A 43 -15.78 -14.96 -4.21
C ARG A 43 -16.57 -15.10 -5.50
N TYR A 44 -15.99 -15.72 -6.53
CA TYR A 44 -16.64 -15.90 -7.81
C TYR A 44 -17.85 -16.83 -7.71
N LEU A 45 -17.73 -17.95 -6.98
CA LEU A 45 -18.81 -18.94 -6.83
C LEU A 45 -19.87 -18.49 -5.84
N MET A 46 -19.52 -17.62 -4.87
CA MET A 46 -20.48 -17.01 -3.93
C MET A 46 -21.30 -15.88 -4.56
N ASN A 47 -20.86 -15.33 -5.68
CA ASN A 47 -21.50 -14.20 -6.35
C ASN A 47 -22.70 -14.68 -7.20
N ASP A 48 -23.71 -15.27 -6.53
CA ASP A 48 -24.94 -15.78 -7.11
C ASP A 48 -26.06 -15.68 -6.06
N GLU A 49 -27.32 -15.63 -6.48
CA GLU A 49 -28.50 -15.59 -5.60
C GLU A 49 -28.83 -16.96 -4.99
N PHE A 50 -28.42 -18.04 -5.66
CA PHE A 50 -28.61 -19.42 -5.19
C PHE A 50 -27.29 -20.17 -5.20
N VAL A 51 -26.84 -20.60 -4.03
CA VAL A 51 -25.62 -21.38 -3.90
C VAL A 51 -25.83 -22.63 -3.07
N THR A 52 -25.19 -23.72 -3.48
CA THR A 52 -25.17 -24.99 -2.72
C THR A 52 -23.78 -25.14 -2.12
N LEU A 53 -23.68 -25.17 -0.80
CA LEU A 53 -22.43 -25.32 -0.05
C LEU A 53 -22.28 -26.76 0.42
N LEU A 54 -21.11 -27.36 0.22
CA LEU A 54 -20.76 -28.61 0.89
C LEU A 54 -19.81 -28.29 2.05
N ILE A 55 -20.29 -28.49 3.26
CA ILE A 55 -19.57 -28.20 4.51
C ILE A 55 -19.27 -29.52 5.22
N ARG A 56 -18.03 -29.66 5.70
CA ARG A 56 -17.67 -30.72 6.64
C ARG A 56 -17.66 -30.17 8.05
N LYS A 57 -18.55 -30.68 8.89
CA LYS A 57 -18.61 -30.33 10.31
C LYS A 57 -17.42 -30.89 11.07
N LYS A 58 -17.09 -30.31 12.24
CA LYS A 58 -16.00 -30.81 13.13
C LYS A 58 -16.11 -32.29 13.48
N ASN A 59 -17.33 -32.84 13.58
CA ASN A 59 -17.58 -34.24 13.90
C ASN A 59 -17.36 -35.18 12.69
N GLY A 60 -17.05 -34.61 11.49
CA GLY A 60 -16.79 -35.32 10.25
C GLY A 60 -18.02 -35.55 9.38
N GLU A 61 -19.23 -35.14 9.79
CA GLU A 61 -20.42 -35.15 8.96
C GLU A 61 -20.27 -34.14 7.81
N GLU A 62 -20.82 -34.49 6.65
CA GLU A 62 -20.89 -33.59 5.51
C GLU A 62 -22.33 -33.11 5.34
N TRP A 63 -22.48 -31.80 5.33
CA TRP A 63 -23.77 -31.14 5.15
C TRP A 63 -23.80 -30.46 3.78
N GLU A 64 -24.89 -30.68 3.03
CA GLU A 64 -25.19 -29.95 1.81
C GLU A 64 -26.26 -28.91 2.15
N LEU A 65 -25.89 -27.64 2.01
CA LEU A 65 -26.72 -26.50 2.41
C LEU A 65 -27.10 -25.68 1.18
N GLU A 66 -28.39 -25.53 0.94
CA GLU A 66 -28.92 -24.64 -0.09
C GLU A 66 -29.15 -23.25 0.51
N VAL A 67 -28.59 -22.23 -0.12
CA VAL A 67 -28.60 -20.84 0.35
C VAL A 67 -29.24 -19.96 -0.70
N GLU A 68 -30.33 -19.27 -0.34
CA GLU A 68 -30.92 -18.17 -1.10
C GLU A 68 -30.50 -16.85 -0.44
N LYS A 69 -29.90 -15.93 -1.18
CA LYS A 69 -29.31 -14.67 -0.67
C LYS A 69 -29.37 -13.59 -1.74
N GLU A 70 -29.18 -12.32 -1.34
CA GLU A 70 -28.91 -11.28 -2.32
C GLU A 70 -27.57 -11.54 -3.02
N TYR A 71 -27.43 -11.05 -4.26
CA TYR A 71 -26.27 -11.32 -5.11
C TYR A 71 -24.93 -10.97 -4.46
N GLU A 72 -24.87 -9.85 -3.74
CA GLU A 72 -23.64 -9.34 -3.12
C GLU A 72 -23.45 -9.81 -1.66
N ASP A 73 -24.41 -10.53 -1.08
CA ASP A 73 -24.29 -11.00 0.30
C ASP A 73 -23.19 -12.07 0.43
N ASP A 74 -22.39 -11.95 1.49
CA ASP A 74 -21.38 -12.94 1.89
C ASP A 74 -21.95 -13.86 2.99
N LEU A 75 -21.36 -15.03 3.16
CA LEU A 75 -21.72 -15.95 4.26
C LEU A 75 -21.48 -15.33 5.65
N GLY A 76 -20.61 -14.33 5.76
CA GLY A 76 -20.18 -13.77 7.03
C GLY A 76 -19.30 -14.74 7.83
N VAL A 77 -18.43 -15.49 7.14
CA VAL A 77 -17.43 -16.37 7.77
C VAL A 77 -16.02 -15.88 7.48
N GLU A 78 -15.12 -16.08 8.44
CA GLU A 78 -13.69 -15.87 8.27
C GLU A 78 -13.01 -17.24 8.22
N PHE A 79 -12.02 -17.40 7.34
CA PHE A 79 -11.24 -18.64 7.24
C PHE A 79 -9.91 -18.50 7.99
N GLU A 80 -9.31 -19.62 8.46
CA GLU A 80 -8.00 -19.60 9.11
C GLU A 80 -6.92 -18.96 8.23
N ASN A 81 -7.02 -19.11 6.92
CA ASN A 81 -6.18 -18.43 5.94
C ASN A 81 -7.07 -17.56 5.04
N SER A 82 -6.85 -16.25 5.05
CA SER A 82 -7.63 -15.29 4.26
C SER A 82 -7.52 -15.48 2.76
N LEU A 83 -6.43 -16.06 2.26
CA LEU A 83 -6.27 -16.43 0.86
C LEU A 83 -6.87 -17.81 0.55
N MET A 84 -7.26 -18.58 1.57
CA MET A 84 -7.71 -19.98 1.43
C MET A 84 -6.68 -20.90 0.76
N ASP A 85 -5.43 -20.44 0.64
CA ASP A 85 -4.28 -21.12 0.07
C ASP A 85 -2.99 -20.51 0.64
N GLU A 86 -1.84 -21.17 0.47
CA GLU A 86 -0.56 -20.66 0.93
C GLU A 86 -0.13 -19.41 0.13
N TYR A 87 0.56 -18.47 0.81
CA TYR A 87 1.14 -17.29 0.17
C TYR A 87 2.25 -17.68 -0.81
N ARG A 88 2.31 -17.00 -1.94
CA ARG A 88 3.32 -17.24 -2.98
C ARG A 88 4.47 -16.24 -2.85
N SER A 89 5.61 -16.71 -2.35
CA SER A 89 6.81 -15.89 -2.24
C SER A 89 7.39 -15.51 -3.60
N CYS A 90 7.97 -14.32 -3.68
CA CYS A 90 8.69 -13.82 -4.84
C CYS A 90 9.95 -14.65 -5.14
N SER A 91 10.11 -15.08 -6.39
CA SER A 91 11.28 -15.82 -6.87
C SER A 91 12.39 -14.92 -7.45
N ASN A 92 12.20 -13.60 -7.45
CA ASN A 92 13.15 -12.64 -8.00
C ASN A 92 14.22 -12.23 -6.99
N HIS A 93 15.38 -11.80 -7.50
CA HIS A 93 16.47 -11.19 -6.74
C HIS A 93 16.79 -9.80 -7.30
N CYS A 94 15.80 -8.91 -7.26
CA CYS A 94 15.90 -7.59 -7.87
C CYS A 94 17.06 -6.77 -7.33
N ILE A 95 17.83 -6.13 -8.22
CA ILE A 95 18.97 -5.28 -7.81
C ILE A 95 18.57 -4.11 -6.91
N PHE A 96 17.28 -3.77 -6.90
CA PHE A 96 16.68 -2.66 -6.13
C PHE A 96 15.78 -3.14 -4.98
N CYS A 97 15.68 -4.46 -4.71
CA CYS A 97 14.77 -4.98 -3.70
C CYS A 97 15.03 -4.34 -2.33
N PHE A 98 13.99 -3.73 -1.73
CA PHE A 98 14.13 -3.11 -0.42
C PHE A 98 14.21 -4.14 0.69
N ILE A 99 13.54 -5.28 0.55
CA ILE A 99 13.60 -6.39 1.53
C ILE A 99 15.03 -6.92 1.69
N ASP A 100 15.82 -6.97 0.60
CA ASP A 100 17.23 -7.38 0.67
C ASP A 100 18.12 -6.37 1.41
N GLN A 101 17.60 -5.17 1.68
CA GLN A 101 18.26 -4.11 2.42
C GLN A 101 17.76 -3.99 3.87
N MET A 102 16.94 -4.91 4.33
CA MET A 102 16.50 -4.96 5.73
C MET A 102 17.65 -5.41 6.64
N PRO A 103 17.83 -4.81 7.82
CA PRO A 103 18.81 -5.29 8.79
C PRO A 103 18.40 -6.67 9.35
N PRO A 104 19.35 -7.50 9.79
CA PRO A 104 19.02 -8.77 10.42
C PRO A 104 18.39 -8.56 11.81
N GLY A 105 17.57 -9.51 12.24
CA GLY A 105 17.01 -9.55 13.60
C GLY A 105 15.71 -8.77 13.79
N MET A 106 15.05 -8.38 12.72
CA MET A 106 13.69 -7.84 12.77
C MET A 106 12.66 -8.99 12.74
N ARG A 107 11.39 -8.70 12.99
CA ARG A 107 10.32 -9.70 12.91
C ARG A 107 10.26 -10.37 11.53
N GLU A 108 9.94 -11.65 11.50
CA GLU A 108 10.02 -12.50 10.30
C GLU A 108 9.17 -11.99 9.15
N THR A 109 8.00 -11.44 9.44
CA THR A 109 7.07 -10.92 8.42
C THR A 109 7.67 -9.81 7.55
N LEU A 110 8.66 -9.05 8.03
CA LEU A 110 9.35 -8.01 7.27
C LEU A 110 10.33 -8.54 6.21
N TYR A 111 10.66 -9.84 6.26
CA TYR A 111 11.53 -10.48 5.26
C TYR A 111 10.75 -11.23 4.19
N PHE A 112 9.43 -11.30 4.31
CA PHE A 112 8.60 -11.93 3.30
C PHE A 112 8.60 -11.10 2.02
N LYS A 113 8.96 -11.72 0.92
CA LYS A 113 8.94 -11.11 -0.42
C LYS A 113 7.66 -11.54 -1.11
N ASP A 114 6.73 -10.62 -1.28
CA ASP A 114 5.49 -10.86 -1.98
C ASP A 114 5.64 -10.74 -3.51
N ASP A 115 5.03 -11.67 -4.25
CA ASP A 115 4.76 -11.60 -5.68
C ASP A 115 3.52 -12.45 -6.00
N ASP A 116 2.53 -12.40 -5.10
CA ASP A 116 1.27 -13.14 -5.22
C ASP A 116 0.20 -12.27 -5.89
N SER A 117 -0.27 -12.69 -7.07
CA SER A 117 -1.26 -11.92 -7.82
C SER A 117 -2.58 -11.72 -7.07
N ARG A 118 -2.92 -12.59 -6.13
CA ARG A 118 -4.12 -12.45 -5.29
C ARG A 118 -4.03 -11.20 -4.41
N LEU A 119 -2.85 -10.92 -3.87
CA LEU A 119 -2.63 -9.72 -3.06
C LEU A 119 -2.67 -8.44 -3.88
N SER A 120 -2.43 -8.51 -5.19
CA SER A 120 -2.64 -7.35 -6.06
C SER A 120 -4.10 -6.89 -6.07
N PHE A 121 -5.04 -7.83 -6.18
CA PHE A 121 -6.47 -7.51 -6.18
C PHE A 121 -7.04 -7.23 -4.78
N LEU A 122 -6.48 -7.87 -3.74
CA LEU A 122 -6.99 -7.77 -2.38
C LEU A 122 -6.41 -6.60 -1.59
N GLN A 123 -5.15 -6.26 -1.83
CA GLN A 123 -4.39 -5.29 -1.03
C GLN A 123 -3.72 -4.21 -1.88
N GLY A 124 -3.83 -4.26 -3.20
CA GLY A 124 -3.18 -3.32 -4.10
C GLY A 124 -1.69 -3.56 -4.33
N ASN A 125 -1.16 -4.73 -3.95
CA ASN A 125 0.26 -5.05 -4.10
C ASN A 125 0.68 -5.11 -5.58
N TYR A 126 1.94 -4.71 -5.85
CA TYR A 126 2.51 -4.72 -7.20
C TYR A 126 3.21 -6.04 -7.49
N VAL A 127 2.77 -6.74 -8.54
CA VAL A 127 3.34 -8.03 -8.96
C VAL A 127 4.23 -7.92 -10.19
N THR A 128 5.24 -8.78 -10.25
CA THR A 128 6.20 -8.77 -11.37
C THR A 128 5.75 -9.61 -12.57
N LEU A 129 4.65 -10.33 -12.49
CA LEU A 129 4.15 -11.31 -13.45
C LEU A 129 5.06 -12.56 -13.61
N THR A 130 6.21 -12.62 -12.91
CA THR A 130 7.14 -13.76 -13.06
C THR A 130 6.66 -15.01 -12.36
N ASN A 131 5.88 -14.87 -11.27
CA ASN A 131 5.30 -15.97 -10.51
C ASN A 131 3.93 -16.46 -11.03
N MET A 132 3.31 -15.70 -11.95
CA MET A 132 2.00 -16.05 -12.50
C MET A 132 2.11 -17.15 -13.55
N SER A 133 1.32 -18.20 -13.44
CA SER A 133 1.14 -19.21 -14.48
C SER A 133 0.11 -18.77 -15.54
N ASP A 134 0.01 -19.51 -16.62
CA ASP A 134 -1.05 -19.34 -17.62
C ASP A 134 -2.43 -19.59 -17.02
N TYR A 135 -2.53 -20.53 -16.09
CA TYR A 135 -3.75 -20.82 -15.35
C TYR A 135 -4.22 -19.63 -14.49
N ASP A 136 -3.30 -18.96 -13.79
CA ASP A 136 -3.63 -17.75 -13.03
C ASP A 136 -4.19 -16.66 -13.95
N LEU A 137 -3.58 -16.46 -15.13
CA LEU A 137 -4.08 -15.48 -16.11
C LEU A 137 -5.46 -15.83 -16.63
N ASP A 138 -5.70 -17.11 -16.96
CA ASP A 138 -7.01 -17.57 -17.44
C ASP A 138 -8.11 -17.34 -16.38
N ARG A 139 -7.80 -17.56 -15.10
CA ARG A 139 -8.73 -17.28 -13.98
C ARG A 139 -8.99 -15.78 -13.82
N ILE A 140 -7.95 -14.94 -13.84
CA ILE A 140 -8.07 -13.48 -13.75
C ILE A 140 -9.01 -12.96 -14.84
N ILE A 141 -8.81 -13.40 -16.08
CA ILE A 141 -9.64 -13.01 -17.22
C ILE A 141 -11.07 -13.55 -17.07
N LYS A 142 -11.22 -14.84 -16.74
CA LYS A 142 -12.52 -15.50 -16.56
C LYS A 142 -13.36 -14.84 -15.46
N PHE A 143 -12.73 -14.46 -14.35
CA PHE A 143 -13.40 -13.86 -13.19
C PHE A 143 -13.53 -12.34 -13.30
N HIS A 144 -13.06 -11.73 -14.41
CA HIS A 144 -13.08 -10.29 -14.63
C HIS A 144 -12.41 -9.49 -13.49
N LEU A 145 -11.33 -10.03 -12.90
CA LEU A 145 -10.64 -9.38 -11.80
C LEU A 145 -9.87 -8.14 -12.30
N SER A 146 -10.16 -6.99 -11.71
CA SER A 146 -9.55 -5.69 -12.05
C SER A 146 -9.57 -4.74 -10.84
N PRO A 147 -8.62 -3.80 -10.71
CA PRO A 147 -7.37 -3.69 -11.47
C PRO A 147 -6.29 -4.63 -10.96
N ILE A 148 -5.31 -4.97 -11.82
CA ILE A 148 -4.06 -5.59 -11.41
C ILE A 148 -2.93 -4.55 -11.39
N ASN A 149 -2.12 -4.54 -10.34
CA ASN A 149 -0.97 -3.65 -10.20
C ASN A 149 0.32 -4.36 -10.65
N VAL A 150 1.00 -3.83 -11.65
CA VAL A 150 2.15 -4.48 -12.30
C VAL A 150 3.44 -3.70 -12.12
N SER A 151 4.45 -4.35 -11.54
CA SER A 151 5.83 -3.87 -11.47
C SER A 151 6.58 -4.13 -12.76
N PHE A 152 6.62 -3.15 -13.65
CA PHE A 152 7.26 -3.29 -14.96
C PHE A 152 8.77 -3.16 -14.91
N GLN A 153 9.28 -2.15 -14.25
CA GLN A 153 10.68 -1.71 -14.16
C GLN A 153 11.26 -1.25 -15.50
N THR A 154 11.07 -1.98 -16.56
CA THR A 154 11.40 -1.67 -17.96
C THR A 154 10.64 -2.58 -18.91
N MET A 155 10.37 -2.12 -20.11
CA MET A 155 9.80 -2.92 -21.20
C MET A 155 10.89 -3.57 -22.09
N ASN A 156 12.17 -3.36 -21.77
CA ASN A 156 13.28 -4.05 -22.42
C ASN A 156 13.49 -5.44 -21.80
N PRO A 157 13.20 -6.55 -22.49
CA PRO A 157 13.24 -7.89 -21.90
C PRO A 157 14.61 -8.27 -21.33
N LYS A 158 15.70 -7.88 -22.02
CA LYS A 158 17.06 -8.20 -21.56
C LYS A 158 17.43 -7.42 -20.30
N LEU A 159 17.08 -6.13 -20.26
CA LEU A 159 17.33 -5.31 -19.09
C LEU A 159 16.45 -5.77 -17.92
N ARG A 160 15.21 -6.15 -18.17
CA ARG A 160 14.31 -6.66 -17.13
C ARG A 160 14.86 -7.93 -16.48
N CYS A 161 15.39 -8.88 -17.26
CA CYS A 161 16.08 -10.07 -16.73
C CYS A 161 17.26 -9.67 -15.82
N LYS A 162 18.04 -8.65 -16.20
CA LYS A 162 19.15 -8.14 -15.40
C LYS A 162 18.65 -7.49 -14.09
N MET A 163 17.63 -6.63 -14.19
CA MET A 163 17.11 -5.87 -13.02
C MET A 163 16.44 -6.78 -12.01
N LEU A 164 15.65 -7.76 -12.44
CA LEU A 164 14.96 -8.71 -11.56
C LEU A 164 15.86 -9.90 -11.17
N HIS A 165 17.03 -10.01 -11.79
CA HIS A 165 17.94 -11.16 -11.66
C HIS A 165 17.18 -12.49 -11.84
N ASN A 166 16.32 -12.53 -12.83
CA ASN A 166 15.49 -13.67 -13.21
C ASN A 166 15.47 -13.81 -14.73
N ARG A 167 15.95 -14.96 -15.22
CA ARG A 167 16.05 -15.23 -16.67
C ARG A 167 14.71 -15.24 -17.41
N PHE A 168 13.61 -15.46 -16.71
CA PHE A 168 12.26 -15.49 -17.27
C PHE A 168 11.53 -14.14 -17.21
N ALA A 169 12.13 -13.13 -16.58
CA ALA A 169 11.47 -11.84 -16.37
C ALA A 169 11.18 -11.09 -17.69
N GLY A 170 12.00 -11.31 -18.71
CA GLY A 170 11.76 -10.76 -20.05
C GLY A 170 10.53 -11.37 -20.73
N ASP A 171 10.44 -12.70 -20.69
CA ASP A 171 9.33 -13.45 -21.32
C ASP A 171 8.00 -13.16 -20.57
N ALA A 172 8.05 -12.88 -19.26
CA ALA A 172 6.88 -12.53 -18.49
C ALA A 172 6.14 -11.26 -19.00
N LEU A 173 6.81 -10.37 -19.74
CA LEU A 173 6.18 -9.22 -20.38
C LEU A 173 5.07 -9.60 -21.37
N ALA A 174 5.15 -10.77 -22.02
CA ALA A 174 4.09 -11.25 -22.91
C ALA A 174 2.73 -11.47 -22.19
N LYS A 175 2.74 -11.60 -20.88
CA LYS A 175 1.51 -11.71 -20.08
C LYS A 175 0.70 -10.42 -20.09
N VAL A 176 1.37 -9.26 -20.26
CA VAL A 176 0.71 -7.95 -20.39
C VAL A 176 -0.22 -7.93 -21.61
N ASP A 177 0.21 -8.53 -22.73
CA ASP A 177 -0.63 -8.64 -23.93
C ASP A 177 -1.90 -9.47 -23.67
N ARG A 178 -1.80 -10.50 -22.83
CA ARG A 178 -2.95 -11.33 -22.47
C ARG A 178 -3.92 -10.59 -21.57
N LEU A 179 -3.42 -9.89 -20.56
CA LEU A 179 -4.22 -9.04 -19.68
C LEU A 179 -4.94 -7.94 -20.48
N TYR A 180 -4.21 -7.26 -21.38
CA TYR A 180 -4.76 -6.24 -22.26
C TYR A 180 -5.87 -6.78 -23.17
N LYS A 181 -5.65 -7.93 -23.81
CA LYS A 181 -6.65 -8.59 -24.69
C LYS A 181 -7.85 -9.12 -23.90
N GLY A 182 -7.65 -9.45 -22.63
CA GLY A 182 -8.70 -9.87 -21.70
C GLY A 182 -9.44 -8.71 -21.03
N ASP A 183 -9.15 -7.46 -21.44
CA ASP A 183 -9.73 -6.22 -20.89
C ASP A 183 -9.55 -6.09 -19.36
N VAL A 184 -8.43 -6.63 -18.85
CA VAL A 184 -8.07 -6.51 -17.43
C VAL A 184 -7.39 -5.17 -17.21
N THR A 185 -8.05 -4.30 -16.46
CA THR A 185 -7.51 -2.98 -16.08
C THR A 185 -6.19 -3.13 -15.32
N MET A 186 -5.19 -2.32 -15.68
CA MET A 186 -3.86 -2.39 -15.07
C MET A 186 -3.43 -1.03 -14.52
N ASN A 187 -2.64 -1.05 -13.44
CA ASN A 187 -1.80 0.07 -13.01
C ASN A 187 -0.34 -0.38 -13.02
N GLY A 188 0.54 0.50 -13.49
CA GLY A 188 1.95 0.20 -13.64
C GLY A 188 2.83 0.91 -12.60
N GLN A 189 3.96 0.28 -12.25
CA GLN A 189 4.99 0.89 -11.44
C GLN A 189 6.36 0.66 -12.07
N ILE A 190 7.20 1.69 -12.03
CA ILE A 190 8.62 1.64 -12.37
C ILE A 190 9.43 2.14 -11.20
N VAL A 191 10.20 1.26 -10.55
CA VAL A 191 11.26 1.66 -9.63
C VAL A 191 12.46 2.12 -10.45
N LEU A 192 12.73 3.42 -10.44
CA LEU A 192 13.78 4.01 -11.26
C LEU A 192 15.14 3.86 -10.58
N CYS A 193 16.12 3.37 -11.32
CA CYS A 193 17.51 3.18 -10.89
C CYS A 193 18.44 3.99 -11.80
N LYS A 194 19.17 4.95 -11.22
CA LYS A 194 20.07 5.87 -11.95
C LYS A 194 21.10 5.12 -12.79
N GLY A 195 21.19 5.48 -14.08
CA GLY A 195 22.11 4.88 -15.04
C GLY A 195 21.74 3.46 -15.49
N ILE A 196 20.52 2.97 -15.18
CA ILE A 196 20.07 1.61 -15.50
C ILE A 196 18.81 1.63 -16.36
N ASN A 197 17.68 2.07 -15.80
CA ASN A 197 16.38 2.14 -16.50
C ASN A 197 15.82 3.56 -16.58
N ASP A 198 16.65 4.56 -16.37
CA ASP A 198 16.33 5.99 -16.52
C ASP A 198 16.55 6.51 -17.95
N ARG A 199 16.25 7.79 -18.18
CA ARG A 199 16.49 8.52 -19.45
C ARG A 199 15.92 7.81 -20.68
N ASP A 200 16.77 7.38 -21.63
CA ASP A 200 16.34 6.77 -22.90
C ASP A 200 15.66 5.41 -22.69
N GLU A 201 16.06 4.66 -21.67
CA GLU A 201 15.44 3.39 -21.32
C GLU A 201 14.04 3.59 -20.74
N LEU A 202 13.86 4.64 -19.93
CA LEU A 202 12.53 5.02 -19.46
C LEU A 202 11.65 5.48 -20.62
N GLU A 203 12.21 6.29 -21.53
CA GLU A 203 11.50 6.73 -22.73
C GLU A 203 10.98 5.57 -23.56
N TYR A 204 11.84 4.59 -23.85
CA TYR A 204 11.46 3.36 -24.53
C TYR A 204 10.34 2.61 -23.78
N SER A 205 10.47 2.51 -22.45
CA SER A 205 9.46 1.81 -21.65
C SER A 205 8.11 2.52 -21.67
N LEU A 206 8.08 3.85 -21.55
CA LEU A 206 6.85 4.64 -21.61
C LEU A 206 6.18 4.59 -23.00
N GLU A 207 6.98 4.60 -24.07
CA GLU A 207 6.46 4.40 -25.43
C GLU A 207 5.73 3.05 -25.52
N LYS A 208 6.37 1.97 -25.07
CA LYS A 208 5.76 0.63 -25.10
C LYS A 208 4.54 0.51 -24.20
N LEU A 209 4.58 1.04 -23.00
CA LEU A 209 3.45 1.00 -22.07
C LEU A 209 2.26 1.82 -22.57
N SER A 210 2.49 2.92 -23.30
CA SER A 210 1.43 3.74 -23.88
C SER A 210 0.58 3.01 -24.93
N GLU A 211 1.09 1.90 -25.50
CA GLU A 211 0.36 1.06 -26.46
C GLU A 211 -0.81 0.32 -25.78
N TYR A 212 -0.76 0.14 -24.44
CA TYR A 212 -1.81 -0.53 -23.64
C TYR A 212 -2.86 0.43 -23.05
N ALA A 213 -2.68 1.75 -23.22
CA ALA A 213 -3.68 2.71 -22.74
C ALA A 213 -4.97 2.64 -23.60
N PRO A 214 -6.17 2.81 -23.02
CA PRO A 214 -6.45 3.19 -21.63
C PRO A 214 -6.64 1.99 -20.67
N VAL A 215 -6.50 0.74 -21.09
CA VAL A 215 -6.62 -0.45 -20.22
C VAL A 215 -5.52 -0.44 -19.16
N LEU A 216 -4.29 -0.08 -19.52
CA LEU A 216 -3.29 0.38 -18.57
C LEU A 216 -3.60 1.84 -18.24
N GLN A 217 -4.20 2.08 -17.06
CA GLN A 217 -4.73 3.40 -16.69
C GLN A 217 -3.64 4.38 -16.28
N SER A 218 -2.63 3.88 -15.57
CA SER A 218 -1.59 4.73 -15.01
C SER A 218 -0.25 4.01 -14.87
N VAL A 219 0.84 4.78 -14.90
CA VAL A 219 2.20 4.30 -14.61
C VAL A 219 2.86 5.27 -13.63
N SER A 220 3.18 4.79 -12.42
CA SER A 220 3.95 5.56 -11.44
C SER A 220 5.45 5.32 -11.61
N ILE A 221 6.22 6.39 -11.42
CA ILE A 221 7.68 6.34 -11.40
C ILE A 221 8.14 6.73 -10.01
N VAL A 222 8.77 5.80 -9.29
CA VAL A 222 9.27 6.00 -7.94
C VAL A 222 10.80 5.87 -7.91
N PRO A 223 11.53 6.66 -7.12
CA PRO A 223 12.97 6.50 -7.00
C PRO A 223 13.31 5.25 -6.19
N VAL A 224 14.43 4.62 -6.50
CA VAL A 224 14.92 3.50 -5.70
C VAL A 224 15.29 3.95 -4.29
N GLY A 225 14.75 3.27 -3.28
CA GLY A 225 15.13 3.45 -1.88
C GLY A 225 16.49 2.79 -1.59
N LEU A 226 17.40 3.52 -0.98
CA LEU A 226 18.76 3.05 -0.66
C LEU A 226 19.04 3.16 0.83
N SER A 227 18.90 2.02 1.55
CA SER A 227 19.27 1.95 2.97
C SER A 227 20.78 1.85 3.17
N ARG A 228 21.24 1.99 4.42
CA ARG A 228 22.64 1.78 4.78
C ARG A 228 23.08 0.31 4.77
N TYR A 229 22.14 -0.63 4.69
CA TYR A 229 22.37 -2.07 4.74
C TYR A 229 22.59 -2.69 3.35
N ARG A 230 23.37 -2.02 2.50
CA ARG A 230 23.61 -2.45 1.11
C ARG A 230 24.94 -3.15 0.88
N LYS A 231 25.64 -3.54 1.94
CA LYS A 231 26.94 -4.26 1.79
C LYS A 231 26.73 -5.57 1.04
N GLY A 232 27.43 -5.74 -0.09
CA GLY A 232 27.33 -6.96 -0.92
C GLY A 232 26.17 -6.96 -1.93
N LEU A 233 25.28 -5.98 -1.91
CA LEU A 233 24.23 -5.84 -2.91
C LEU A 233 24.72 -5.08 -4.14
N TYR A 234 23.94 -5.18 -5.24
CA TYR A 234 24.25 -4.47 -6.49
C TYR A 234 24.42 -2.95 -6.23
N PRO A 235 25.52 -2.33 -6.73
CA PRO A 235 25.77 -0.90 -6.48
C PRO A 235 24.73 -0.04 -7.23
N LEU A 236 24.01 0.78 -6.48
CA LEU A 236 23.04 1.74 -6.98
C LEU A 236 23.35 3.13 -6.44
N GLU A 237 23.04 4.15 -7.22
CA GLU A 237 23.24 5.55 -6.88
C GLU A 237 21.92 6.26 -6.63
N SER A 238 21.93 7.23 -5.72
CA SER A 238 20.80 8.11 -5.47
C SER A 238 20.68 9.13 -6.60
N PHE A 239 19.47 9.54 -6.90
CA PHE A 239 19.21 10.66 -7.79
C PHE A 239 19.52 12.00 -7.09
N ASP A 240 19.89 13.00 -7.89
CA ASP A 240 20.06 14.36 -7.46
C ASP A 240 18.96 15.29 -8.01
N LYS A 241 19.08 16.57 -7.69
CA LYS A 241 18.10 17.59 -8.09
C LYS A 241 17.94 17.72 -9.61
N GLU A 242 19.03 17.63 -10.35
CA GLU A 242 19.02 17.78 -11.81
C GLU A 242 18.44 16.54 -12.48
N ASP A 243 18.70 15.36 -11.95
CA ASP A 243 18.09 14.12 -12.39
C ASP A 243 16.56 14.19 -12.20
N ALA A 244 16.09 14.67 -11.04
CA ALA A 244 14.68 14.81 -10.76
C ALA A 244 13.97 15.81 -11.71
N ARG A 245 14.63 16.92 -12.02
CA ARG A 245 14.12 17.91 -12.99
C ARG A 245 14.01 17.33 -14.39
N TYR A 246 15.03 16.55 -14.80
CA TYR A 246 14.99 15.86 -16.09
C TYR A 246 13.84 14.88 -16.16
N LEU A 247 13.67 14.04 -15.13
CA LEU A 247 12.55 13.09 -15.06
C LEU A 247 11.20 13.79 -15.13
N ILE A 248 10.98 14.84 -14.35
CA ILE A 248 9.72 15.59 -14.37
C ILE A 248 9.44 16.15 -15.76
N SER A 249 10.46 16.70 -16.45
CA SER A 249 10.28 17.17 -17.82
C SER A 249 9.86 16.07 -18.79
N GLN A 250 10.37 14.84 -18.61
CA GLN A 250 10.01 13.67 -19.38
C GLN A 250 8.56 13.23 -19.10
N VAL A 251 8.18 13.16 -17.83
CA VAL A 251 6.83 12.84 -17.37
C VAL A 251 5.82 13.85 -17.93
N GLU A 252 6.07 15.14 -17.78
CA GLU A 252 5.16 16.19 -18.25
C GLU A 252 4.97 16.20 -19.79
N ARG A 253 6.00 15.84 -20.53
CA ARG A 253 5.89 15.65 -21.97
C ARG A 253 4.96 14.48 -22.32
N TRP A 254 5.10 13.34 -21.63
CA TRP A 254 4.23 12.20 -21.82
C TRP A 254 2.79 12.50 -21.40
N GLN A 255 2.59 13.19 -20.27
CA GLN A 255 1.25 13.62 -19.84
C GLN A 255 0.55 14.44 -20.93
N LYS A 256 1.23 15.41 -21.55
CA LYS A 256 0.66 16.22 -22.64
C LYS A 256 0.24 15.36 -23.85
N ILE A 257 1.04 14.33 -24.19
CA ILE A 257 0.71 13.39 -25.28
C ILE A 257 -0.53 12.58 -24.91
N MET A 258 -0.57 12.03 -23.71
CA MET A 258 -1.62 11.10 -23.29
C MET A 258 -2.94 11.82 -23.02
N VAL A 259 -2.93 13.01 -22.43
CA VAL A 259 -4.12 13.86 -22.29
C VAL A 259 -4.72 14.19 -23.65
N LYS A 260 -3.89 14.53 -24.65
CA LYS A 260 -4.37 14.80 -26.01
C LYS A 260 -4.99 13.57 -26.68
N LYS A 261 -4.47 12.37 -26.40
CA LYS A 261 -4.88 11.13 -27.06
C LYS A 261 -6.05 10.43 -26.37
N TYR A 262 -6.03 10.40 -25.02
CA TYR A 262 -6.95 9.61 -24.23
C TYR A 262 -7.67 10.38 -23.12
N GLY A 263 -7.32 11.66 -22.88
CA GLY A 263 -7.90 12.46 -21.79
C GLY A 263 -7.37 12.13 -20.41
N ILE A 264 -6.34 11.32 -20.28
CA ILE A 264 -5.70 10.92 -19.01
C ILE A 264 -4.22 11.33 -18.99
N HIS A 265 -3.67 11.62 -17.81
CA HIS A 265 -2.24 11.96 -17.67
C HIS A 265 -1.34 10.73 -17.82
N PHE A 266 -1.82 9.56 -17.42
CA PHE A 266 -1.19 8.26 -17.62
C PHE A 266 0.12 8.02 -16.86
N VAL A 267 1.11 8.93 -16.97
CA VAL A 267 2.43 8.80 -16.32
C VAL A 267 2.53 9.77 -15.16
N HIS A 268 2.92 9.26 -13.99
CA HIS A 268 2.99 10.06 -12.78
C HIS A 268 4.34 9.88 -12.08
N ALA A 269 5.01 10.99 -11.75
CA ALA A 269 6.15 10.98 -10.84
C ALA A 269 5.64 11.03 -9.40
N SER A 270 6.25 10.25 -8.49
CA SER A 270 5.94 10.36 -7.06
C SER A 270 6.28 11.76 -6.51
N ASP A 271 5.65 12.14 -5.41
CA ASP A 271 5.85 13.44 -4.76
C ASP A 271 7.34 13.69 -4.42
N GLU A 272 8.07 12.61 -4.12
CA GLU A 272 9.51 12.66 -3.82
C GLU A 272 10.30 13.31 -4.96
N TRP A 273 9.95 13.08 -6.22
CA TRP A 273 10.61 13.69 -7.35
C TRP A 273 10.44 15.21 -7.41
N TYR A 274 9.21 15.70 -7.16
CA TYR A 274 8.93 17.14 -7.15
C TYR A 274 9.67 17.81 -5.99
N ILE A 275 9.68 17.19 -4.82
CA ILE A 275 10.38 17.68 -3.63
C ILE A 275 11.90 17.73 -3.90
N LEU A 276 12.47 16.68 -4.45
CA LEU A 276 13.90 16.61 -4.80
C LEU A 276 14.27 17.66 -5.85
N ALA A 277 13.41 17.88 -6.86
CA ALA A 277 13.59 18.91 -7.88
C ALA A 277 13.50 20.35 -7.34
N GLY A 278 12.87 20.51 -6.17
CA GLY A 278 12.50 21.81 -5.60
C GLY A 278 11.37 22.49 -6.37
N TYR A 279 10.44 21.69 -6.90
CA TYR A 279 9.25 22.15 -7.60
C TYR A 279 8.03 22.09 -6.68
N GLU A 280 7.01 22.88 -6.98
CA GLU A 280 5.70 22.72 -6.37
C GLU A 280 5.03 21.45 -6.92
N LEU A 281 4.18 20.83 -6.09
CA LEU A 281 3.42 19.66 -6.50
C LEU A 281 2.39 20.02 -7.56
N PRO A 282 2.08 19.15 -8.50
CA PRO A 282 1.03 19.35 -9.48
C PRO A 282 -0.32 19.68 -8.84
N GLU A 283 -1.17 20.38 -9.58
CA GLU A 283 -2.55 20.59 -9.18
C GLU A 283 -3.34 19.28 -9.19
N GLU A 284 -4.39 19.21 -8.38
CA GLU A 284 -5.21 18.02 -8.13
C GLU A 284 -5.68 17.32 -9.41
N GLY A 285 -6.19 18.07 -10.38
CA GLY A 285 -6.67 17.53 -11.65
C GLY A 285 -5.62 16.79 -12.49
N ARG A 286 -4.34 16.84 -12.12
CA ARG A 286 -3.27 16.12 -12.83
C ARG A 286 -3.02 14.70 -12.31
N TYR A 287 -3.74 14.26 -11.28
CA TYR A 287 -3.55 12.94 -10.66
C TYR A 287 -4.60 11.91 -11.10
N ASP A 288 -5.54 12.27 -12.00
CA ASP A 288 -6.56 11.37 -12.55
C ASP A 288 -7.35 10.58 -11.49
N GLY A 289 -7.68 11.23 -10.35
CA GLY A 289 -8.39 10.60 -9.25
C GLY A 289 -7.48 9.82 -8.29
N TYR A 290 -6.17 10.10 -8.30
CA TYR A 290 -5.21 9.54 -7.34
C TYR A 290 -5.03 8.01 -7.39
N LEU A 291 -5.00 7.44 -8.60
CA LEU A 291 -4.86 5.99 -8.83
C LEU A 291 -3.57 5.36 -8.26
N GLN A 292 -2.59 6.17 -7.88
CA GLN A 292 -1.24 5.73 -7.50
C GLN A 292 -0.81 6.26 -6.12
N LEU A 293 -1.77 6.51 -5.21
CA LEU A 293 -1.46 7.03 -3.85
C LEU A 293 -0.45 6.16 -3.11
N GLU A 294 -0.61 4.83 -3.14
CA GLU A 294 0.28 3.88 -2.47
C GLU A 294 1.74 3.96 -2.96
N ASN A 295 1.95 4.51 -4.15
CA ASN A 295 3.28 4.81 -4.69
C ASN A 295 3.77 6.24 -4.36
N GLY A 296 3.11 6.93 -3.44
CA GLY A 296 3.45 8.31 -3.07
C GLY A 296 3.20 9.32 -4.17
N VAL A 297 2.21 9.08 -5.04
CA VAL A 297 1.81 9.98 -6.11
C VAL A 297 0.61 10.81 -5.67
N GLY A 298 0.82 12.08 -5.40
CA GLY A 298 -0.23 13.02 -5.03
C GLY A 298 -0.67 12.97 -3.56
N MET A 299 0.00 12.18 -2.70
CA MET A 299 -0.34 12.10 -1.27
C MET A 299 -0.30 13.47 -0.59
N MET A 300 0.74 14.25 -0.87
CA MET A 300 0.89 15.58 -0.26
C MET A 300 -0.12 16.59 -0.82
N ARG A 301 -0.52 16.46 -2.08
CA ARG A 301 -1.56 17.30 -2.67
C ARG A 301 -2.94 16.96 -2.07
N LEU A 302 -3.27 15.67 -1.98
CA LEU A 302 -4.52 15.21 -1.38
C LEU A 302 -4.63 15.69 0.07
N LEU A 303 -3.56 15.49 0.87
CA LEU A 303 -3.48 16.00 2.25
C LEU A 303 -3.76 17.51 2.33
N GLU A 304 -3.17 18.30 1.42
CA GLU A 304 -3.38 19.75 1.38
C GLU A 304 -4.84 20.11 1.07
N THR A 305 -5.45 19.42 0.10
CA THR A 305 -6.85 19.62 -0.27
C THR A 305 -7.77 19.32 0.92
N GLU A 306 -7.61 18.16 1.53
CA GLU A 306 -8.43 17.72 2.66
C GLU A 306 -8.28 18.62 3.91
N VAL A 307 -7.06 19.09 4.19
CA VAL A 307 -6.83 20.08 5.26
C VAL A 307 -7.59 21.37 4.99
N LYS A 308 -7.55 21.88 3.75
CA LYS A 308 -8.27 23.11 3.37
C LYS A 308 -9.78 22.93 3.47
N GLU A 309 -10.32 21.85 2.93
CA GLU A 309 -11.73 21.51 3.00
C GLU A 309 -12.22 21.39 4.45
N ARG A 310 -11.42 20.72 5.31
CA ARG A 310 -11.76 20.62 6.72
C ARG A 310 -11.75 21.97 7.42
N LEU A 311 -10.77 22.83 7.14
CA LEU A 311 -10.70 24.16 7.69
C LEU A 311 -11.89 25.05 7.23
N GLU A 312 -12.38 24.89 6.00
CA GLU A 312 -13.56 25.61 5.53
C GLU A 312 -14.84 25.28 6.31
N GLN A 313 -14.97 24.05 6.80
CA GLN A 313 -16.11 23.57 7.58
C GLN A 313 -16.10 24.02 9.05
N LEU A 314 -15.00 24.57 9.52
CA LEU A 314 -14.80 24.93 10.92
C LEU A 314 -14.91 26.45 11.10
N GLU A 315 -15.41 26.87 12.26
CA GLU A 315 -15.25 28.25 12.73
C GLU A 315 -13.97 28.36 13.56
N GLY A 316 -13.18 29.41 13.33
CA GLY A 316 -11.99 29.68 14.11
C GLY A 316 -12.33 30.16 15.53
N ASP A 317 -11.50 29.86 16.48
CA ASP A 317 -11.62 30.29 17.89
C ASP A 317 -10.25 30.53 18.53
N ASP A 318 -10.24 30.91 19.82
CA ASP A 318 -9.06 31.26 20.58
C ASP A 318 -8.52 30.08 21.41
N ARG A 319 -8.82 28.83 21.04
CA ARG A 319 -8.30 27.64 21.73
C ARG A 319 -6.79 27.64 21.80
N GLU A 320 -6.26 27.28 22.93
CA GLU A 320 -4.84 27.11 23.14
C GLU A 320 -4.45 25.64 22.99
N VAL A 321 -3.50 25.34 22.12
CA VAL A 321 -2.93 23.99 21.94
C VAL A 321 -1.43 24.14 21.71
N ASN A 322 -0.66 23.30 22.38
CA ASN A 322 0.79 23.23 22.19
C ASN A 322 1.19 21.81 21.81
N ALA A 323 1.66 21.62 20.59
CA ALA A 323 1.93 20.27 20.03
C ALA A 323 3.19 20.23 19.18
N THR A 324 3.76 19.02 19.07
CA THR A 324 4.81 18.71 18.09
C THR A 324 4.25 17.73 17.06
N VAL A 325 4.47 17.98 15.77
CA VAL A 325 4.16 17.04 14.69
C VAL A 325 5.45 16.40 14.21
N ALA A 326 5.67 15.13 14.50
CA ALA A 326 6.86 14.40 14.11
C ALA A 326 6.60 13.64 12.80
N THR A 327 7.46 13.84 11.81
CA THR A 327 7.32 13.23 10.48
C THR A 327 8.70 13.03 9.83
N GLY A 328 8.74 12.31 8.72
CA GLY A 328 9.97 12.14 7.94
C GLY A 328 10.45 13.46 7.31
N ARG A 329 11.74 13.52 6.99
CA ARG A 329 12.36 14.73 6.43
C ARG A 329 11.74 15.20 5.12
N LEU A 330 11.26 14.27 4.31
CA LEU A 330 10.63 14.56 3.03
C LEU A 330 9.32 15.34 3.20
N ALA A 331 8.44 14.87 4.08
CA ALA A 331 7.11 15.45 4.30
C ALA A 331 7.14 16.72 5.17
N ALA A 332 8.14 16.88 6.05
CA ALA A 332 8.16 17.94 7.05
C ALA A 332 7.92 19.37 6.50
N PRO A 333 8.49 19.80 5.36
CA PRO A 333 8.21 21.13 4.82
C PRO A 333 6.74 21.32 4.42
N TYR A 334 6.09 20.27 3.93
CA TYR A 334 4.68 20.30 3.51
C TYR A 334 3.74 20.27 4.71
N ILE A 335 4.01 19.41 5.67
CA ILE A 335 3.28 19.42 6.95
C ILE A 335 3.40 20.81 7.61
N GLY A 336 4.58 21.44 7.56
CA GLY A 336 4.76 22.81 8.05
C GLY A 336 3.88 23.85 7.31
N LYS A 337 3.60 23.67 6.01
CA LYS A 337 2.62 24.51 5.30
C LYS A 337 1.20 24.28 5.83
N MET A 338 0.82 23.01 6.07
CA MET A 338 -0.51 22.66 6.61
C MET A 338 -0.71 23.23 8.00
N ILE A 339 0.28 23.11 8.89
CA ILE A 339 0.23 23.72 10.23
C ILE A 339 0.00 25.23 10.15
N LYS A 340 0.65 25.94 9.25
CA LYS A 340 0.42 27.37 9.04
C LYS A 340 -1.00 27.69 8.60
N LEU A 341 -1.65 26.84 7.81
CA LEU A 341 -3.06 27.01 7.45
C LEU A 341 -3.96 26.89 8.68
N VAL A 342 -3.71 25.88 9.54
CA VAL A 342 -4.41 25.72 10.82
C VAL A 342 -4.20 26.94 11.72
N GLN A 343 -2.98 27.37 11.92
CA GLN A 343 -2.63 28.53 12.75
C GLN A 343 -3.23 29.86 12.26
N LYS A 344 -3.44 30.01 10.95
CA LYS A 344 -4.13 31.16 10.39
C LYS A 344 -5.60 31.24 10.86
N LYS A 345 -6.25 30.10 11.06
CA LYS A 345 -7.65 29.99 11.51
C LYS A 345 -7.79 29.90 13.02
N PHE A 346 -6.82 29.28 13.68
CA PHE A 346 -6.72 29.09 15.12
C PHE A 346 -5.41 29.69 15.65
N PRO A 347 -5.36 31.02 15.94
CA PRO A 347 -4.09 31.75 16.17
C PRO A 347 -3.30 31.28 17.38
N ASN A 348 -3.98 30.70 18.38
CA ASN A 348 -3.36 30.24 19.63
C ASN A 348 -2.91 28.76 19.57
N VAL A 349 -3.09 28.07 18.43
CA VAL A 349 -2.52 26.76 18.20
C VAL A 349 -1.02 26.90 17.91
N GLN A 350 -0.19 26.47 18.86
CA GLN A 350 1.25 26.41 18.72
C GLN A 350 1.65 24.98 18.36
N ALA A 351 1.96 24.73 17.09
CA ALA A 351 2.42 23.44 16.63
C ALA A 351 3.70 23.58 15.83
N GLU A 352 4.72 22.81 16.22
CA GLU A 352 6.01 22.75 15.55
C GLU A 352 6.15 21.41 14.80
N VAL A 353 6.72 21.45 13.59
CA VAL A 353 7.02 20.24 12.84
C VAL A 353 8.47 19.82 13.07
N TYR A 354 8.63 18.60 13.56
CA TYR A 354 9.95 17.99 13.72
C TYR A 354 10.24 16.99 12.60
N ALA A 355 11.26 17.28 11.80
CA ALA A 355 11.75 16.43 10.72
C ALA A 355 12.69 15.36 11.29
N VAL A 356 12.16 14.16 11.55
CA VAL A 356 12.91 13.04 12.10
C VAL A 356 13.91 12.50 11.07
N LYS A 357 15.16 12.32 11.48
CA LYS A 357 16.17 11.64 10.67
C LYS A 357 16.02 10.14 10.84
N ASN A 358 16.06 9.44 9.74
CA ASN A 358 16.10 7.98 9.78
C ASN A 358 17.55 7.52 10.02
N ASN A 359 17.91 7.29 11.30
CA ASN A 359 19.23 6.74 11.65
C ASN A 359 19.21 5.20 11.49
N PHE A 360 18.05 4.58 11.61
CA PHE A 360 17.92 3.13 11.52
C PHE A 360 18.25 2.62 10.11
N PHE A 361 17.54 3.08 9.08
CA PHE A 361 17.82 2.70 7.68
C PHE A 361 18.89 3.58 7.01
N GLY A 362 19.23 4.70 7.58
CA GLY A 362 20.18 5.67 7.05
C GLY A 362 19.53 6.94 6.47
N GLU A 363 20.25 8.03 6.48
CA GLU A 363 19.75 9.39 6.16
C GLU A 363 19.21 9.56 4.72
N LYS A 364 19.51 8.64 3.81
CA LYS A 364 18.95 8.63 2.44
C LYS A 364 17.49 8.17 2.40
N ILE A 365 17.03 7.52 3.46
CA ILE A 365 15.62 7.18 3.65
C ILE A 365 14.96 8.34 4.35
N THR A 366 14.04 9.01 3.67
CA THR A 366 13.48 10.30 4.11
C THR A 366 11.96 10.26 4.33
N VAL A 367 11.32 9.16 3.96
CA VAL A 367 9.86 8.94 4.09
C VAL A 367 9.47 8.68 5.53
N SER A 368 8.25 9.07 5.92
CA SER A 368 7.73 8.90 7.28
C SER A 368 7.51 7.43 7.64
N GLY A 369 7.00 6.62 6.72
CA GLY A 369 6.63 5.22 6.97
C GLY A 369 7.80 4.28 7.31
N LEU A 370 9.05 4.75 7.23
CA LEU A 370 10.23 3.97 7.61
C LEU A 370 10.95 4.54 8.85
N ILE A 371 10.33 5.48 9.57
CA ILE A 371 10.83 5.98 10.86
C ILE A 371 10.49 4.96 11.94
N THR A 372 11.46 4.65 12.80
CA THR A 372 11.29 3.74 13.93
C THR A 372 10.95 4.47 15.22
N ALA A 373 10.39 3.76 16.21
CA ALA A 373 10.17 4.31 17.54
C ALA A 373 11.48 4.78 18.18
N THR A 374 12.56 4.02 18.01
CA THR A 374 13.89 4.39 18.49
C THR A 374 14.36 5.73 17.89
N ASP A 375 14.19 5.93 16.57
CA ASP A 375 14.53 7.21 15.92
C ASP A 375 13.73 8.40 16.50
N LEU A 376 12.44 8.18 16.83
CA LEU A 376 11.58 9.19 17.47
C LEU A 376 12.07 9.52 18.88
N MET A 377 12.23 8.50 19.72
CA MET A 377 12.61 8.68 21.13
C MET A 377 13.97 9.37 21.27
N ASP A 378 14.97 8.91 20.53
CA ASP A 378 16.33 9.47 20.60
C ASP A 378 16.38 10.96 20.22
N GLN A 379 15.56 11.37 19.26
CA GLN A 379 15.61 12.73 18.73
C GLN A 379 14.65 13.70 19.43
N LEU A 380 13.61 13.19 20.09
CA LEU A 380 12.60 14.01 20.73
C LEU A 380 12.77 14.12 22.25
N ALA A 381 13.45 13.18 22.93
CA ALA A 381 13.56 13.08 24.39
C ALA A 381 14.06 14.33 25.10
N GLN A 382 14.87 15.17 24.44
CA GLN A 382 15.47 16.38 25.02
C GLN A 382 14.79 17.69 24.57
N ARG A 383 13.58 17.59 23.97
CA ARG A 383 12.87 18.72 23.39
C ARG A 383 11.66 19.11 24.21
N ASN A 384 11.27 20.37 24.08
CA ASN A 384 9.95 20.78 24.54
C ASN A 384 8.92 20.35 23.49
N LEU A 385 8.12 19.34 23.81
CA LEU A 385 7.17 18.71 22.89
C LEU A 385 5.76 19.30 22.97
N GLY A 386 5.52 20.17 23.96
CA GLY A 386 4.17 20.62 24.26
C GLY A 386 3.35 19.55 24.97
N GLU A 387 2.05 19.60 24.79
CA GLU A 387 1.09 18.71 25.48
C GLU A 387 1.01 17.33 24.79
N LYS A 388 1.27 17.30 23.49
CA LYS A 388 1.17 16.08 22.67
C LYS A 388 2.13 16.07 21.49
N VAL A 389 2.46 14.86 21.06
CA VAL A 389 3.20 14.57 19.82
C VAL A 389 2.28 13.87 18.83
N LEU A 390 2.10 14.43 17.65
CA LEU A 390 1.36 13.83 16.57
C LEU A 390 2.32 13.08 15.65
N ILE A 391 1.98 11.84 15.32
CA ILE A 391 2.71 10.99 14.36
C ILE A 391 1.76 10.45 13.29
N PRO A 392 2.16 10.31 12.02
CA PRO A 392 1.28 9.75 11.01
C PRO A 392 1.17 8.22 11.16
N CYS A 393 -0.02 7.67 10.88
CA CYS A 393 -0.32 6.24 11.01
C CYS A 393 0.58 5.34 10.17
N ASN A 394 1.12 5.82 9.06
CA ASN A 394 2.03 5.05 8.20
C ASN A 394 3.43 4.76 8.83
N MET A 395 3.73 5.30 10.00
CA MET A 395 4.89 4.86 10.80
C MET A 395 4.64 3.51 11.48
N LEU A 396 3.39 3.09 11.57
CA LEU A 396 2.96 1.89 12.29
C LEU A 396 2.57 0.77 11.31
N ARG A 397 2.56 -0.43 11.82
CA ARG A 397 1.97 -1.57 11.10
C ARG A 397 0.47 -1.32 10.94
N SER A 398 -0.06 -1.60 9.76
CA SER A 398 -1.47 -1.39 9.47
C SER A 398 -2.36 -2.11 10.50
N GLY A 399 -3.33 -1.37 11.05
CA GLY A 399 -4.25 -1.87 12.07
C GLY A 399 -3.67 -2.07 13.47
N GLU A 400 -2.37 -1.85 13.69
CA GLU A 400 -1.69 -2.06 14.98
C GLU A 400 -0.96 -0.79 15.44
N ASP A 401 -0.65 -0.72 16.74
CA ASP A 401 0.12 0.38 17.34
C ASP A 401 1.62 0.04 17.47
N VAL A 402 2.19 -0.66 16.48
CA VAL A 402 3.55 -1.22 16.50
C VAL A 402 4.41 -0.63 15.37
N PHE A 403 5.59 -0.12 15.72
CA PHE A 403 6.58 0.37 14.76
C PHE A 403 7.38 -0.76 14.10
N LEU A 404 8.24 -0.39 13.14
CA LEU A 404 9.11 -1.35 12.45
C LEU A 404 10.13 -2.06 13.36
N ASP A 405 10.53 -1.44 14.45
CA ASP A 405 11.45 -1.95 15.46
C ASP A 405 10.76 -2.64 16.65
N ASP A 406 9.51 -3.09 16.43
CA ASP A 406 8.67 -3.83 17.37
C ASP A 406 8.32 -3.10 18.67
N LEU A 407 8.67 -1.81 18.78
CA LEU A 407 8.22 -0.95 19.86
C LEU A 407 6.82 -0.41 19.57
N THR A 408 6.06 -0.10 20.62
CA THR A 408 4.69 0.36 20.53
C THR A 408 4.57 1.88 20.67
N VAL A 409 3.43 2.43 20.31
CA VAL A 409 3.07 3.85 20.58
C VAL A 409 3.13 4.13 22.09
N GLU A 410 2.75 3.13 22.92
CA GLU A 410 2.82 3.27 24.37
C GLU A 410 4.27 3.37 24.87
N ASP A 411 5.22 2.61 24.30
CA ASP A 411 6.63 2.72 24.65
C ASP A 411 7.18 4.13 24.34
N VAL A 412 6.79 4.70 23.19
CA VAL A 412 7.15 6.09 22.83
C VAL A 412 6.53 7.10 23.80
N ARG A 413 5.26 6.92 24.17
CA ARG A 413 4.56 7.77 25.14
C ARG A 413 5.26 7.78 26.50
N GLN A 414 5.65 6.60 27.00
CA GLN A 414 6.36 6.48 28.27
C GLN A 414 7.76 7.10 28.22
N ALA A 415 8.50 6.89 27.13
CA ALA A 415 9.85 7.43 26.96
C ALA A 415 9.86 8.97 26.86
N LEU A 416 8.92 9.53 26.10
CA LEU A 416 8.81 10.98 25.91
C LEU A 416 8.06 11.68 27.05
N LYS A 417 7.33 10.96 27.89
CA LYS A 417 6.46 11.48 28.98
C LYS A 417 5.47 12.51 28.45
N THR A 418 4.96 12.30 27.26
CA THR A 418 4.06 13.20 26.54
C THR A 418 3.03 12.33 25.82
N GLU A 419 1.80 12.80 25.68
CA GLU A 419 0.81 12.10 24.88
C GLU A 419 1.27 11.92 23.44
N VAL A 420 1.06 10.74 22.87
CA VAL A 420 1.34 10.45 21.46
C VAL A 420 0.03 10.15 20.76
N VAL A 421 -0.29 10.97 19.78
CA VAL A 421 -1.52 10.88 18.99
C VAL A 421 -1.16 10.39 17.58
N VAL A 422 -1.79 9.31 17.19
CA VAL A 422 -1.66 8.79 15.82
C VAL A 422 -2.67 9.52 14.94
N VAL A 423 -2.17 10.16 13.88
CA VAL A 423 -2.97 10.86 12.87
C VAL A 423 -3.24 9.90 11.74
N ASP A 424 -4.51 9.66 11.44
CA ASP A 424 -4.91 8.83 10.31
C ASP A 424 -4.65 9.53 8.95
N GLU A 425 -4.79 8.82 7.84
CA GLU A 425 -4.41 9.30 6.51
C GLU A 425 -5.14 10.59 6.05
N PRO A 426 -6.44 10.79 6.30
CA PRO A 426 -7.12 11.99 5.83
C PRO A 426 -6.57 13.27 6.44
N GLY A 427 -6.37 14.29 5.61
CA GLY A 427 -5.95 15.63 6.07
C GLY A 427 -6.90 16.26 7.09
N ALA A 428 -8.17 15.87 7.05
CA ALA A 428 -9.15 16.23 8.07
C ALA A 428 -8.74 15.75 9.47
N ASP A 429 -8.14 14.57 9.59
CA ASP A 429 -7.71 14.04 10.90
C ASP A 429 -6.51 14.80 11.46
N LEU A 430 -5.58 15.25 10.63
CA LEU A 430 -4.49 16.13 11.06
C LEU A 430 -5.05 17.41 11.72
N VAL A 431 -6.05 18.03 11.09
CA VAL A 431 -6.70 19.22 11.64
C VAL A 431 -7.39 18.88 12.96
N ASN A 432 -8.22 17.83 12.97
CA ASN A 432 -9.00 17.43 14.14
C ASN A 432 -8.09 17.06 15.34
N CYS A 433 -7.02 16.33 15.12
CA CYS A 433 -6.04 15.98 16.16
C CYS A 433 -5.31 17.22 16.72
N LEU A 434 -5.05 18.23 15.87
CA LEU A 434 -4.42 19.46 16.32
C LEU A 434 -5.35 20.30 17.18
N ILE A 435 -6.62 20.47 16.77
CA ILE A 435 -7.58 21.35 17.43
C ILE A 435 -8.50 20.63 18.42
N GLU A 436 -8.27 19.32 18.68
CA GLU A 436 -9.02 18.52 19.66
C GLU A 436 -10.53 18.57 19.47
N VAL A 437 -11.00 18.19 18.29
CA VAL A 437 -12.45 18.10 18.04
C VAL A 437 -13.05 17.00 18.93
N PRO A 438 -14.03 17.32 19.80
CA PRO A 438 -14.72 16.31 20.60
C PRO A 438 -15.40 15.27 19.70
N ASP A 439 -15.46 14.03 20.18
CA ASP A 439 -16.15 12.92 19.52
C ASP A 439 -15.64 12.57 18.11
N HIS A 440 -14.41 12.97 17.78
CA HIS A 440 -13.77 12.51 16.55
C HIS A 440 -13.62 10.99 16.59
N LYS A 441 -14.53 10.27 15.93
CA LYS A 441 -14.40 8.83 15.72
C LYS A 441 -13.23 8.60 14.77
N LYS A 442 -12.12 8.12 15.31
CA LYS A 442 -10.99 7.64 14.51
C LYS A 442 -11.50 6.47 13.66
N ILE A 443 -11.88 6.78 12.44
CA ILE A 443 -12.11 5.77 11.41
C ILE A 443 -10.71 5.43 10.88
N ARG A 444 -9.97 4.59 11.64
CA ARG A 444 -8.81 3.92 11.03
C ARG A 444 -9.35 3.22 9.80
N ARG A 445 -8.89 3.58 8.61
CA ARG A 445 -9.11 2.79 7.41
C ARG A 445 -8.44 1.44 7.65
N ARG A 446 -9.20 0.51 8.24
CA ARG A 446 -8.83 -0.90 8.20
C ARG A 446 -8.83 -1.25 6.73
N GLN A 447 -7.67 -1.57 6.19
CA GLN A 447 -7.65 -2.34 4.95
C GLN A 447 -8.45 -3.60 5.26
N ILE A 448 -9.59 -3.76 4.60
CA ILE A 448 -10.62 -4.79 4.87
C ILE A 448 -10.02 -6.21 4.85
N TYR A 449 -8.77 -6.37 4.45
CA TYR A 449 -8.11 -7.64 4.17
C TYR A 449 -6.97 -8.03 5.11
N GLU A 450 -6.57 -7.19 6.08
CA GLU A 450 -5.49 -7.52 7.03
C GLU A 450 -5.96 -8.24 8.31
N GLN A 451 -7.23 -8.61 8.41
CA GLN A 451 -7.80 -9.11 9.67
C GLN A 451 -7.47 -10.56 10.03
N THR A 452 -6.68 -11.30 9.24
CA THR A 452 -6.46 -12.73 9.55
C THR A 452 -5.02 -13.18 9.35
N GLY A 453 -4.07 -12.47 9.92
CA GLY A 453 -2.65 -12.85 9.88
C GLY A 453 -1.96 -13.00 11.23
N SER A 454 -2.67 -12.88 12.35
CA SER A 454 -2.11 -13.17 13.67
C SER A 454 -2.42 -14.61 14.09
N SER A 455 -1.76 -15.60 13.50
CA SER A 455 -1.59 -16.87 14.20
C SER A 455 -0.57 -16.63 15.31
N ASP A 456 -1.06 -16.42 16.50
CA ASP A 456 -0.34 -16.64 17.72
C ASP A 456 0.19 -18.10 17.74
N SER A 457 1.35 -18.33 17.18
CA SER A 457 2.14 -19.53 17.49
C SER A 457 2.97 -19.24 18.73
N GLY A 458 2.26 -18.97 19.81
CA GLY A 458 2.80 -18.97 21.15
C GLY A 458 2.85 -20.39 21.69
N GLN A 459 4.04 -20.83 22.02
CA GLN A 459 4.40 -21.84 23.01
C GLN A 459 4.18 -23.33 22.64
N ALA A 460 5.27 -23.97 22.25
CA ALA A 460 5.78 -25.12 22.94
C ALA A 460 7.30 -25.26 22.64
#